data_4f81d95982e4294176e5091fb4a6350d
#
_entry.id   4f81d95982e4294176e5091fb4a6350d
#
_cell.length_a   1.000
_cell.length_b   1.000
_cell.length_c   1.000
_cell.angle_alpha   90.00
_cell.angle_beta   90.00
_cell.angle_gamma   90.00
#
_symmetry.space_group_name_H-M   'P 1'
#
loop_
_entity.id
_entity.type
_entity.pdbx_description
1 polymer ?
#
loop_
_entity_poly.entity_id
_entity_poly.type
_entity_poly.pdbx_seq_one_letter_code
_entity_poly.pdbx_strand_id
1 'polypeptide(L)'
;MPKRRANGEGNIRKRKDGRWEGRYTVGHDPETGKAIIKNVLGKTQAEVKEKLKKAIEENVGIDYGRAKTYTVGSWLEVWMENYAKVKLRPSTFKTSQGFLKNHIKPQIGSIPLADLTSLDLQRFYKHLLDGGRVDRIEAKKKPKGLAPKTVRNIHQMIGSAYNLAMEQKLVSKNPTQGCALPKVEQKEMKTLTADQLSAFFREARDSGVYELYYLDLATGLRRGELLGLKWTDVDFQHGILKIQRAISRQNSKVVEAPLKTKNAYRTLPLSADAIDVLKAQKNKVGSCEWVFPSPTEGPMSPDSVLHMLHRVLKRAGLPRIRFHDLRHTCASMLLSEGYGLKDVQEWLGHSDIKMTAN
;
A
#
# COMPACT_ATOMS: atom_id res chain seq x y z
N MET A 1 -9.73 -14.78 -61.43
CA MET A 1 -8.67 -14.91 -60.42
C MET A 1 -9.20 -14.43 -59.08
N PRO A 2 -9.05 -15.13 -57.98
CA PRO A 2 -9.52 -14.63 -56.68
C PRO A 2 -8.68 -13.38 -56.30
N LYS A 3 -9.39 -12.29 -56.01
CA LYS A 3 -8.75 -11.03 -55.54
C LYS A 3 -7.83 -11.32 -54.33
N ARG A 4 -6.53 -10.96 -54.41
CA ARG A 4 -5.63 -10.94 -53.28
C ARG A 4 -6.22 -10.04 -52.20
N ARG A 5 -6.41 -10.59 -50.99
CA ARG A 5 -6.86 -9.81 -49.85
C ARG A 5 -5.77 -8.79 -49.45
N ALA A 6 -6.20 -7.64 -48.91
CA ALA A 6 -5.27 -6.62 -48.48
C ALA A 6 -4.39 -7.13 -47.31
N ASN A 7 -3.14 -6.63 -47.22
CA ASN A 7 -2.25 -6.95 -46.13
C ASN A 7 -2.91 -6.53 -44.79
N GLY A 8 -3.06 -7.49 -43.86
CA GLY A 8 -3.67 -7.23 -42.55
C GLY A 8 -5.05 -7.87 -42.34
N GLU A 9 -5.77 -8.29 -43.39
CA GLU A 9 -7.11 -8.89 -43.24
C GLU A 9 -7.12 -10.32 -42.68
N GLY A 10 -5.97 -10.96 -42.54
CA GLY A 10 -5.83 -12.33 -42.06
C GLY A 10 -6.31 -13.39 -43.09
N ASN A 11 -6.16 -14.66 -42.74
CA ASN A 11 -6.57 -15.78 -43.56
C ASN A 11 -7.53 -16.70 -42.79
N ILE A 12 -8.59 -17.17 -43.47
CA ILE A 12 -9.58 -18.10 -42.90
C ILE A 12 -9.52 -19.41 -43.70
N ARG A 13 -9.38 -20.52 -42.98
CA ARG A 13 -9.32 -21.87 -43.56
C ARG A 13 -10.13 -22.87 -42.72
N LYS A 14 -10.61 -23.94 -43.37
CA LYS A 14 -11.20 -25.07 -42.68
C LYS A 14 -10.09 -26.05 -42.28
N ARG A 15 -10.09 -26.49 -41.05
CA ARG A 15 -9.13 -27.48 -40.51
C ARG A 15 -9.62 -28.90 -40.81
N LYS A 16 -8.71 -29.85 -40.71
CA LYS A 16 -9.02 -31.29 -40.89
C LYS A 16 -10.01 -31.80 -39.83
N ASP A 17 -10.04 -31.18 -38.65
CA ASP A 17 -10.96 -31.49 -37.55
C ASP A 17 -12.37 -30.86 -37.71
N GLY A 18 -12.66 -30.31 -38.89
CA GLY A 18 -13.95 -29.73 -39.24
C GLY A 18 -14.19 -28.30 -38.76
N ARG A 19 -13.37 -27.78 -37.88
CA ARG A 19 -13.45 -26.39 -37.37
C ARG A 19 -12.86 -25.39 -38.35
N TRP A 20 -13.31 -24.13 -38.26
CA TRP A 20 -12.75 -23.03 -39.01
C TRP A 20 -11.69 -22.31 -38.19
N GLU A 21 -10.60 -21.88 -38.83
CA GLU A 21 -9.48 -21.16 -38.23
C GLU A 21 -9.23 -19.87 -39.02
N GLY A 22 -9.21 -18.75 -38.30
CA GLY A 22 -8.76 -17.46 -38.81
C GLY A 22 -7.33 -17.18 -38.28
N ARG A 23 -6.40 -16.80 -39.14
CA ARG A 23 -5.02 -16.47 -38.82
C ARG A 23 -4.74 -15.03 -39.20
N TYR A 24 -4.02 -14.31 -38.33
CA TYR A 24 -3.56 -12.94 -38.60
C TYR A 24 -2.18 -12.72 -38.01
N THR A 25 -1.39 -11.86 -38.64
CA THR A 25 -0.05 -11.48 -38.16
C THR A 25 -0.20 -10.32 -37.19
N VAL A 26 0.37 -10.45 -36.01
CA VAL A 26 0.33 -9.43 -34.95
C VAL A 26 1.64 -8.64 -34.81
N GLY A 27 2.69 -9.06 -35.53
CA GLY A 27 4.02 -8.42 -35.53
C GLY A 27 5.07 -9.32 -36.08
N HIS A 28 6.32 -8.92 -35.97
CA HIS A 28 7.48 -9.74 -36.36
C HIS A 28 8.41 -9.84 -35.15
N ASP A 29 9.02 -11.00 -35.06
CA ASP A 29 10.02 -11.27 -34.04
C ASP A 29 11.28 -10.40 -34.30
N PRO A 30 11.74 -9.58 -33.33
CA PRO A 30 12.82 -8.64 -33.57
C PRO A 30 14.19 -9.28 -33.81
N GLU A 31 14.40 -10.53 -33.35
CA GLU A 31 15.68 -11.23 -33.54
C GLU A 31 15.71 -12.07 -34.84
N THR A 32 14.57 -12.69 -35.17
CA THR A 32 14.51 -13.63 -36.29
C THR A 32 13.80 -13.08 -37.51
N GLY A 33 13.14 -11.92 -37.41
CA GLY A 33 12.32 -11.31 -38.46
C GLY A 33 11.05 -12.11 -38.82
N LYS A 34 10.77 -13.25 -38.19
CA LYS A 34 9.63 -14.12 -38.49
C LYS A 34 8.31 -13.51 -38.04
N ALA A 35 7.29 -13.65 -38.83
CA ALA A 35 5.94 -13.18 -38.50
C ALA A 35 5.38 -13.91 -37.27
N ILE A 36 4.87 -13.14 -36.32
CA ILE A 36 4.15 -13.65 -35.16
C ILE A 36 2.67 -13.77 -35.54
N ILE A 37 2.17 -15.00 -35.60
CA ILE A 37 0.82 -15.31 -36.05
C ILE A 37 -0.03 -15.71 -34.83
N LYS A 38 -1.21 -15.11 -34.72
CA LYS A 38 -2.28 -15.56 -33.80
C LYS A 38 -3.42 -16.15 -34.59
N ASN A 39 -4.21 -17.03 -33.95
CA ASN A 39 -5.37 -17.66 -34.59
C ASN A 39 -6.61 -17.55 -33.69
N VAL A 40 -7.77 -17.56 -34.35
CA VAL A 40 -9.09 -17.68 -33.73
C VAL A 40 -9.79 -18.89 -34.31
N LEU A 41 -10.57 -19.60 -33.53
CA LEU A 41 -11.29 -20.81 -33.91
C LEU A 41 -12.78 -20.62 -33.73
N GLY A 42 -13.56 -21.28 -34.61
CA GLY A 42 -15.01 -21.30 -34.53
C GLY A 42 -15.60 -22.51 -35.25
N LYS A 43 -16.88 -22.74 -35.04
CA LYS A 43 -17.62 -23.82 -35.70
C LYS A 43 -18.03 -23.46 -37.14
N THR A 44 -18.26 -22.19 -37.42
CA THR A 44 -18.66 -21.69 -38.75
C THR A 44 -17.67 -20.65 -39.26
N GLN A 45 -17.65 -20.48 -40.60
CA GLN A 45 -16.82 -19.47 -41.27
C GLN A 45 -17.24 -18.04 -40.88
N ALA A 46 -18.55 -17.78 -40.75
CA ALA A 46 -19.08 -16.49 -40.35
C ALA A 46 -18.62 -16.12 -38.91
N GLU A 47 -18.73 -17.04 -37.98
CA GLU A 47 -18.24 -16.87 -36.59
C GLU A 47 -16.74 -16.52 -36.53
N VAL A 48 -15.93 -17.26 -37.33
CA VAL A 48 -14.48 -17.00 -37.37
C VAL A 48 -14.16 -15.66 -38.03
N LYS A 49 -14.91 -15.25 -39.04
CA LYS A 49 -14.74 -13.94 -39.69
C LYS A 49 -15.00 -12.80 -38.73
N GLU A 50 -16.05 -12.89 -37.92
CA GLU A 50 -16.39 -11.89 -36.91
C GLU A 50 -15.37 -11.86 -35.79
N LYS A 51 -15.01 -13.03 -35.24
CA LYS A 51 -13.94 -13.16 -34.24
C LYS A 51 -12.59 -12.63 -34.73
N LEU A 52 -12.26 -12.91 -36.00
CA LEU A 52 -11.00 -12.46 -36.62
C LEU A 52 -10.97 -10.94 -36.74
N LYS A 53 -12.06 -10.33 -37.22
CA LYS A 53 -12.19 -8.87 -37.30
C LYS A 53 -12.01 -8.23 -35.96
N LYS A 54 -12.72 -8.70 -34.93
CA LYS A 54 -12.61 -8.20 -33.56
C LYS A 54 -11.20 -8.38 -32.99
N ALA A 55 -10.57 -9.55 -33.23
CA ALA A 55 -9.21 -9.82 -32.76
C ALA A 55 -8.18 -8.91 -33.45
N ILE A 56 -8.35 -8.61 -34.75
CA ILE A 56 -7.47 -7.66 -35.44
C ILE A 56 -7.67 -6.26 -34.87
N GLU A 57 -8.89 -5.78 -34.70
CA GLU A 57 -9.21 -4.46 -34.14
C GLU A 57 -8.65 -4.30 -32.72
N GLU A 58 -8.79 -5.31 -31.86
CA GLU A 58 -8.28 -5.30 -30.49
C GLU A 58 -6.75 -5.28 -30.41
N ASN A 59 -6.05 -5.71 -31.46
CA ASN A 59 -4.59 -5.84 -31.48
C ASN A 59 -3.91 -4.82 -32.43
N VAL A 60 -4.66 -3.90 -33.01
CA VAL A 60 -4.09 -2.83 -33.84
C VAL A 60 -3.08 -2.00 -33.06
N GLY A 61 -1.88 -1.90 -33.62
CA GLY A 61 -0.79 -1.10 -33.04
C GLY A 61 -0.06 -1.72 -31.85
N ILE A 62 -0.36 -2.98 -31.49
CA ILE A 62 0.41 -3.72 -30.44
C ILE A 62 1.73 -4.19 -31.05
N ASP A 63 2.82 -3.88 -30.36
CA ASP A 63 4.17 -4.38 -30.71
C ASP A 63 4.43 -5.73 -30.02
N TYR A 64 3.90 -6.79 -30.58
CA TYR A 64 4.09 -8.15 -30.06
C TYR A 64 5.55 -8.64 -30.15
N GLY A 65 6.33 -8.11 -31.07
CA GLY A 65 7.77 -8.39 -31.14
C GLY A 65 8.47 -7.94 -29.87
N ARG A 66 8.26 -6.69 -29.50
CA ARG A 66 8.78 -6.11 -28.27
C ARG A 66 8.14 -6.71 -27.01
N ALA A 67 6.84 -7.03 -27.05
CA ALA A 67 6.16 -7.67 -25.93
C ALA A 67 6.73 -9.04 -25.57
N LYS A 68 7.17 -9.82 -26.58
CA LYS A 68 7.79 -11.13 -26.38
C LYS A 68 9.12 -11.09 -25.63
N THR A 69 9.82 -9.97 -25.60
CA THR A 69 11.07 -9.82 -24.85
C THR A 69 10.83 -9.75 -23.35
N TYR A 70 9.57 -9.54 -22.92
CA TYR A 70 9.23 -9.40 -21.50
C TYR A 70 8.42 -10.59 -20.98
N THR A 71 8.83 -11.05 -19.81
CA THR A 71 7.98 -11.84 -18.92
C THR A 71 7.28 -10.90 -17.93
N VAL A 72 6.28 -11.39 -17.21
CA VAL A 72 5.62 -10.65 -16.12
C VAL A 72 6.64 -10.13 -15.11
N GLY A 73 7.59 -10.99 -14.72
CA GLY A 73 8.64 -10.63 -13.76
C GLY A 73 9.56 -9.53 -14.27
N SER A 74 10.09 -9.69 -15.49
CA SER A 74 11.02 -8.70 -16.07
C SER A 74 10.35 -7.36 -16.37
N TRP A 75 9.11 -7.37 -16.84
CA TRP A 75 8.35 -6.13 -17.04
C TRP A 75 8.09 -5.38 -15.73
N LEU A 76 7.70 -6.12 -14.68
CA LEU A 76 7.50 -5.51 -13.36
C LEU A 76 8.80 -4.93 -12.78
N GLU A 77 9.96 -5.51 -13.07
CA GLU A 77 11.26 -4.91 -12.70
C GLU A 77 11.51 -3.60 -13.45
N VAL A 78 11.30 -3.58 -14.76
CA VAL A 78 11.40 -2.38 -15.57
C VAL A 78 10.44 -1.30 -15.07
N TRP A 79 9.21 -1.67 -14.79
CA TRP A 79 8.20 -0.77 -14.24
C TRP A 79 8.61 -0.23 -12.86
N MET A 80 9.12 -1.09 -11.98
CA MET A 80 9.57 -0.68 -10.65
C MET A 80 10.70 0.34 -10.72
N GLU A 81 11.77 0.07 -11.48
CA GLU A 81 12.96 0.93 -11.51
C GLU A 81 12.72 2.25 -12.24
N ASN A 82 11.99 2.23 -13.36
CA ASN A 82 11.88 3.41 -14.22
C ASN A 82 10.65 4.28 -13.92
N TYR A 83 9.58 3.70 -13.34
CA TYR A 83 8.31 4.42 -13.14
C TYR A 83 7.87 4.48 -11.68
N ALA A 84 7.87 3.34 -10.99
CA ALA A 84 7.38 3.28 -9.61
C ALA A 84 8.33 3.99 -8.64
N LYS A 85 9.64 3.88 -8.84
CA LYS A 85 10.67 4.49 -8.01
C LYS A 85 10.56 6.02 -7.96
N VAL A 86 10.17 6.63 -9.07
CA VAL A 86 9.98 8.10 -9.17
C VAL A 86 8.67 8.55 -8.51
N LYS A 87 7.61 7.72 -8.59
CA LYS A 87 6.26 8.08 -8.12
C LYS A 87 5.97 7.66 -6.69
N LEU A 88 6.54 6.53 -6.25
CA LEU A 88 6.21 5.93 -4.96
C LEU A 88 7.14 6.44 -3.84
N ARG A 89 6.57 6.57 -2.65
CA ARG A 89 7.38 6.81 -1.45
C ARG A 89 8.31 5.63 -1.17
N PRO A 90 9.49 5.84 -0.58
CA PRO A 90 10.49 4.78 -0.32
C PRO A 90 9.91 3.55 0.39
N SER A 91 9.04 3.77 1.39
CA SER A 91 8.39 2.67 2.12
C SER A 91 7.44 1.85 1.26
N THR A 92 6.65 2.51 0.40
CA THR A 92 5.73 1.85 -0.54
C THR A 92 6.52 1.10 -1.61
N PHE A 93 7.57 1.72 -2.15
CA PHE A 93 8.47 1.10 -3.12
C PHE A 93 9.10 -0.19 -2.55
N LYS A 94 9.65 -0.14 -1.34
CA LYS A 94 10.22 -1.30 -0.66
C LYS A 94 9.19 -2.42 -0.44
N THR A 95 7.96 -2.08 -0.08
CA THR A 95 6.88 -3.06 0.05
C THR A 95 6.56 -3.70 -1.29
N SER A 96 6.48 -2.92 -2.36
CA SER A 96 6.25 -3.41 -3.73
C SER A 96 7.40 -4.30 -4.22
N GLN A 97 8.65 -3.96 -3.92
CA GLN A 97 9.81 -4.84 -4.17
C GLN A 97 9.66 -6.19 -3.45
N GLY A 98 9.18 -6.17 -2.20
CA GLY A 98 8.88 -7.39 -1.45
C GLY A 98 7.80 -8.23 -2.12
N PHE A 99 6.73 -7.62 -2.63
CA PHE A 99 5.68 -8.33 -3.38
C PHE A 99 6.22 -8.96 -4.66
N LEU A 100 7.01 -8.23 -5.42
CA LEU A 100 7.61 -8.72 -6.65
C LEU A 100 8.52 -9.91 -6.36
N LYS A 101 9.48 -9.76 -5.43
CA LYS A 101 10.50 -10.77 -5.12
C LYS A 101 9.88 -12.04 -4.51
N ASN A 102 8.99 -11.90 -3.53
CA ASN A 102 8.57 -13.01 -2.68
C ASN A 102 7.32 -13.72 -3.20
N HIS A 103 6.51 -13.06 -4.02
CA HIS A 103 5.20 -13.59 -4.42
C HIS A 103 5.02 -13.66 -5.93
N ILE A 104 5.29 -12.55 -6.66
CA ILE A 104 4.98 -12.49 -8.09
C ILE A 104 5.98 -13.29 -8.90
N LYS A 105 7.29 -13.04 -8.75
CA LYS A 105 8.33 -13.72 -9.51
C LYS A 105 8.29 -15.23 -9.37
N PRO A 106 8.17 -15.81 -8.14
CA PRO A 106 8.17 -17.25 -7.99
C PRO A 106 6.99 -17.98 -8.62
N GLN A 107 5.82 -17.32 -8.73
CA GLN A 107 4.58 -17.98 -9.12
C GLN A 107 4.16 -17.69 -10.56
N ILE A 108 4.26 -16.43 -10.99
CA ILE A 108 3.79 -15.99 -12.32
C ILE A 108 4.85 -15.20 -13.08
N GLY A 109 6.05 -15.02 -12.51
CA GLY A 109 7.08 -14.15 -13.08
C GLY A 109 7.66 -14.67 -14.41
N SER A 110 7.63 -15.97 -14.67
CA SER A 110 8.11 -16.59 -15.91
C SER A 110 7.10 -16.54 -17.06
N ILE A 111 5.85 -16.24 -16.79
CA ILE A 111 4.82 -16.17 -17.82
C ILE A 111 5.13 -15.01 -18.78
N PRO A 112 5.08 -15.20 -20.12
CA PRO A 112 5.23 -14.11 -21.06
C PRO A 112 4.19 -12.99 -20.80
N LEU A 113 4.62 -11.74 -20.89
CA LEU A 113 3.80 -10.59 -20.52
C LEU A 113 2.42 -10.57 -21.22
N ALA A 114 2.40 -10.91 -22.50
CA ALA A 114 1.18 -10.92 -23.31
C ALA A 114 0.25 -12.12 -23.06
N ASP A 115 0.73 -13.16 -22.38
CA ASP A 115 0.03 -14.44 -22.23
C ASP A 115 -0.62 -14.59 -20.83
N LEU A 116 -0.31 -13.69 -19.88
CA LEU A 116 -0.93 -13.72 -18.55
C LEU A 116 -2.44 -13.47 -18.67
N THR A 117 -3.22 -14.39 -18.14
CA THR A 117 -4.70 -14.30 -18.18
C THR A 117 -5.28 -13.92 -16.80
N SER A 118 -6.54 -13.44 -16.80
CA SER A 118 -7.28 -13.21 -15.55
C SER A 118 -7.47 -14.50 -14.74
N LEU A 119 -7.55 -15.67 -15.41
CA LEU A 119 -7.64 -16.96 -14.75
C LEU A 119 -6.34 -17.32 -14.01
N ASP A 120 -5.18 -17.04 -14.61
CA ASP A 120 -3.88 -17.26 -13.95
C ASP A 120 -3.74 -16.36 -12.72
N LEU A 121 -4.16 -15.11 -12.82
CA LEU A 121 -4.21 -14.19 -11.67
C LEU A 121 -5.17 -14.68 -10.59
N GLN A 122 -6.34 -15.20 -10.97
CA GLN A 122 -7.29 -15.73 -9.99
C GLN A 122 -6.75 -16.93 -9.23
N ARG A 123 -6.05 -17.83 -9.92
CA ARG A 123 -5.34 -18.97 -9.31
C ARG A 123 -4.21 -18.49 -8.39
N PHE A 124 -3.46 -17.49 -8.83
CA PHE A 124 -2.39 -16.87 -8.06
C PHE A 124 -2.95 -16.22 -6.77
N TYR A 125 -4.05 -15.46 -6.84
CA TYR A 125 -4.66 -14.85 -5.63
C TYR A 125 -5.19 -15.91 -4.67
N LYS A 126 -5.77 -17.00 -5.16
CA LYS A 126 -6.16 -18.13 -4.33
C LYS A 126 -4.95 -18.72 -3.61
N HIS A 127 -3.86 -19.00 -4.33
CA HIS A 127 -2.63 -19.50 -3.73
C HIS A 127 -2.08 -18.55 -2.65
N LEU A 128 -2.10 -17.22 -2.89
CA LEU A 128 -1.65 -16.24 -1.90
C LEU A 128 -2.51 -16.26 -0.63
N LEU A 129 -3.82 -16.47 -0.75
CA LEU A 129 -4.73 -16.56 0.39
C LEU A 129 -4.55 -17.85 1.19
N ASP A 130 -4.26 -18.96 0.53
CA ASP A 130 -4.17 -20.28 1.15
C ASP A 130 -2.79 -20.53 1.78
N GLY A 131 -1.72 -20.14 1.12
CA GLY A 131 -0.35 -20.51 1.52
C GLY A 131 0.75 -19.50 1.13
N GLY A 132 0.40 -18.30 0.69
CA GLY A 132 1.34 -17.33 0.15
C GLY A 132 2.29 -16.66 1.16
N ARG A 133 2.20 -17.02 2.45
CA ARG A 133 3.06 -16.42 3.45
C ARG A 133 4.49 -16.98 3.36
N VAL A 134 5.46 -16.07 3.20
CA VAL A 134 6.89 -16.38 3.27
C VAL A 134 7.37 -16.00 4.67
N ASP A 135 7.52 -16.99 5.54
CA ASP A 135 8.06 -16.77 6.88
C ASP A 135 9.57 -17.00 6.88
N ARG A 136 10.29 -16.05 7.47
CA ARG A 136 11.74 -16.19 7.70
C ARG A 136 12.06 -16.94 9.00
N ILE A 137 11.10 -17.08 9.88
CA ILE A 137 11.18 -17.73 11.20
C ILE A 137 9.94 -18.58 11.31
N GLU A 138 10.06 -19.79 11.85
CA GLU A 138 8.94 -20.69 12.10
C GLU A 138 7.88 -20.03 12.99
N ALA A 139 6.87 -19.43 12.39
CA ALA A 139 5.76 -18.82 13.09
C ALA A 139 4.60 -19.83 13.16
N LYS A 140 4.74 -20.88 13.96
CA LYS A 140 3.79 -21.99 14.12
C LYS A 140 2.34 -21.58 14.40
N LYS A 141 2.11 -20.37 14.90
CA LYS A 141 0.77 -19.86 15.29
C LYS A 141 0.14 -18.88 14.29
N LYS A 142 0.78 -18.61 13.14
CA LYS A 142 0.25 -17.64 12.18
C LYS A 142 -0.40 -18.33 10.98
N PRO A 143 -1.46 -17.75 10.39
CA PRO A 143 -2.07 -18.28 9.17
C PRO A 143 -1.02 -18.39 8.04
N LYS A 144 -1.08 -19.48 7.26
CA LYS A 144 -0.16 -19.72 6.12
C LYS A 144 -0.44 -18.77 4.95
N GLY A 145 -1.65 -18.23 4.84
CA GLY A 145 -2.04 -17.31 3.78
C GLY A 145 -1.73 -15.84 4.07
N LEU A 146 -1.77 -15.02 3.02
CA LEU A 146 -1.70 -13.58 3.12
C LEU A 146 -3.06 -12.97 3.50
N ALA A 147 -3.03 -11.83 4.17
CA ALA A 147 -4.25 -11.07 4.45
C ALA A 147 -4.92 -10.58 3.16
N PRO A 148 -6.26 -10.55 3.07
CA PRO A 148 -7.01 -10.04 1.92
C PRO A 148 -6.54 -8.68 1.42
N LYS A 149 -6.21 -7.76 2.32
CA LYS A 149 -5.68 -6.43 1.98
C LYS A 149 -4.33 -6.51 1.25
N THR A 150 -3.46 -7.46 1.63
CA THR A 150 -2.16 -7.65 0.98
C THR A 150 -2.34 -8.15 -0.45
N VAL A 151 -3.25 -9.11 -0.67
CA VAL A 151 -3.59 -9.62 -2.01
C VAL A 151 -4.14 -8.49 -2.89
N ARG A 152 -5.01 -7.63 -2.35
CA ARG A 152 -5.49 -6.44 -3.08
C ARG A 152 -4.38 -5.45 -3.44
N ASN A 153 -3.40 -5.26 -2.57
CA ASN A 153 -2.26 -4.39 -2.86
C ASN A 153 -1.37 -4.98 -3.98
N ILE A 154 -1.17 -6.29 -3.99
CA ILE A 154 -0.45 -6.99 -5.07
C ILE A 154 -1.22 -6.86 -6.39
N HIS A 155 -2.54 -7.08 -6.38
CA HIS A 155 -3.40 -6.87 -7.54
C HIS A 155 -3.28 -5.45 -8.11
N GLN A 156 -3.34 -4.43 -7.24
CA GLN A 156 -3.23 -3.03 -7.64
C GLN A 156 -1.86 -2.72 -8.26
N MET A 157 -0.78 -3.30 -7.72
CA MET A 157 0.56 -3.17 -8.28
C MET A 157 0.64 -3.76 -9.68
N ILE A 158 0.17 -5.00 -9.88
CA ILE A 158 0.13 -5.65 -11.18
C ILE A 158 -0.72 -4.84 -12.16
N GLY A 159 -1.90 -4.40 -11.73
CA GLY A 159 -2.81 -3.59 -12.53
C GLY A 159 -2.19 -2.29 -13.03
N SER A 160 -1.45 -1.59 -12.16
CA SER A 160 -0.75 -0.36 -12.52
C SER A 160 0.36 -0.60 -13.55
N ALA A 161 1.13 -1.67 -13.40
CA ALA A 161 2.18 -2.03 -14.35
C ALA A 161 1.62 -2.46 -15.71
N TYR A 162 0.47 -3.16 -15.72
CA TYR A 162 -0.21 -3.54 -16.97
C TYR A 162 -0.91 -2.37 -17.67
N ASN A 163 -1.43 -1.40 -16.92
CA ASN A 163 -1.94 -0.17 -17.53
C ASN A 163 -0.83 0.55 -18.31
N LEU A 164 0.36 0.64 -17.74
CA LEU A 164 1.51 1.20 -18.45
C LEU A 164 1.91 0.34 -19.66
N ALA A 165 1.87 -1.00 -19.55
CA ALA A 165 2.15 -1.90 -20.68
C ALA A 165 1.16 -1.70 -21.83
N MET A 166 -0.12 -1.41 -21.52
CA MET A 166 -1.13 -1.04 -22.51
C MET A 166 -0.82 0.32 -23.17
N GLU A 167 -0.48 1.34 -22.38
CA GLU A 167 -0.08 2.65 -22.89
C GLU A 167 1.13 2.55 -23.84
N GLN A 168 2.07 1.65 -23.49
CA GLN A 168 3.26 1.36 -24.30
C GLN A 168 3.00 0.36 -25.44
N LYS A 169 1.74 -0.04 -25.67
CA LYS A 169 1.33 -0.97 -26.72
C LYS A 169 2.02 -2.33 -26.67
N LEU A 170 2.43 -2.79 -25.49
CA LEU A 170 2.99 -4.12 -25.30
C LEU A 170 1.92 -5.19 -25.12
N VAL A 171 0.76 -4.83 -24.58
CA VAL A 171 -0.39 -5.72 -24.38
C VAL A 171 -1.68 -5.01 -24.74
N SER A 172 -2.67 -5.77 -25.19
CA SER A 172 -3.99 -5.24 -25.58
C SER A 172 -4.96 -5.11 -24.41
N LYS A 173 -4.76 -5.86 -23.34
CA LYS A 173 -5.68 -5.93 -22.19
C LYS A 173 -4.91 -6.00 -20.89
N ASN A 174 -5.52 -5.43 -19.85
CA ASN A 174 -5.02 -5.60 -18.50
C ASN A 174 -5.68 -6.84 -17.86
N PRO A 175 -4.93 -7.91 -17.57
CA PRO A 175 -5.49 -9.16 -17.05
C PRO A 175 -6.06 -9.02 -15.63
N THR A 176 -5.79 -7.94 -14.93
CA THR A 176 -6.38 -7.68 -13.60
C THR A 176 -7.85 -7.28 -13.70
N GLN A 177 -8.30 -6.78 -14.87
CA GLN A 177 -9.70 -6.46 -15.09
C GLN A 177 -10.52 -7.74 -15.10
N GLY A 178 -11.61 -7.77 -14.32
CA GLY A 178 -12.48 -8.95 -14.20
C GLY A 178 -12.05 -9.99 -13.17
N CYS A 179 -10.94 -9.77 -12.42
CA CYS A 179 -10.58 -10.63 -11.30
C CYS A 179 -11.47 -10.38 -10.09
N ALA A 180 -11.94 -11.45 -9.45
CA ALA A 180 -12.64 -11.40 -8.16
C ALA A 180 -11.63 -11.18 -7.04
N LEU A 181 -11.81 -10.13 -6.26
CA LEU A 181 -10.92 -9.79 -5.15
C LEU A 181 -11.51 -10.21 -3.80
N PRO A 182 -10.67 -10.69 -2.86
CA PRO A 182 -11.14 -11.09 -1.55
C PRO A 182 -11.73 -9.88 -0.80
N LYS A 183 -12.81 -10.12 -0.05
CA LYS A 183 -13.44 -9.11 0.81
C LYS A 183 -12.48 -8.76 1.95
N VAL A 184 -12.33 -7.48 2.22
CA VAL A 184 -11.56 -6.99 3.37
C VAL A 184 -12.57 -6.67 4.46
N GLU A 185 -12.53 -7.40 5.55
CA GLU A 185 -13.31 -7.10 6.74
C GLU A 185 -12.74 -5.85 7.41
N GLN A 186 -13.58 -4.88 7.70
CA GLN A 186 -13.22 -3.74 8.53
C GLN A 186 -13.13 -4.25 9.97
N LYS A 187 -11.96 -4.12 10.56
CA LYS A 187 -11.79 -4.39 12.00
C LYS A 187 -12.27 -3.17 12.76
N GLU A 188 -13.13 -3.41 13.73
CA GLU A 188 -13.54 -2.38 14.67
C GLU A 188 -12.33 -1.70 15.31
N MET A 189 -12.43 -0.39 15.43
CA MET A 189 -11.41 0.39 16.11
C MET A 189 -11.57 0.20 17.61
N LYS A 190 -10.47 -0.06 18.29
CA LYS A 190 -10.46 -0.25 19.73
C LYS A 190 -10.07 1.07 20.38
N THR A 191 -11.02 1.69 21.08
CA THR A 191 -10.76 2.87 21.90
C THR A 191 -10.67 2.47 23.39
N LEU A 192 -9.97 3.26 24.17
CA LEU A 192 -9.93 3.09 25.62
C LEU A 192 -11.07 3.89 26.25
N THR A 193 -11.79 3.29 27.21
CA THR A 193 -12.81 3.98 28.03
C THR A 193 -12.15 4.93 29.04
N ALA A 194 -12.90 5.81 29.69
CA ALA A 194 -12.39 6.73 30.70
C ALA A 194 -11.68 6.00 31.87
N ASP A 195 -12.27 4.91 32.37
CA ASP A 195 -11.66 4.09 33.43
C ASP A 195 -10.37 3.42 32.96
N GLN A 196 -10.37 2.91 31.73
CA GLN A 196 -9.18 2.32 31.12
C GLN A 196 -8.07 3.36 30.91
N LEU A 197 -8.40 4.59 30.55
CA LEU A 197 -7.45 5.69 30.45
C LEU A 197 -6.84 6.04 31.78
N SER A 198 -7.65 6.07 32.85
CA SER A 198 -7.15 6.32 34.22
C SER A 198 -6.14 5.26 34.66
N ALA A 199 -6.43 3.98 34.42
CA ALA A 199 -5.51 2.86 34.71
C ALA A 199 -4.25 2.94 33.80
N PHE A 200 -4.42 3.27 32.52
CA PHE A 200 -3.33 3.43 31.57
C PHE A 200 -2.36 4.55 32.00
N PHE A 201 -2.86 5.71 32.37
CA PHE A 201 -2.03 6.83 32.77
C PHE A 201 -1.29 6.60 34.11
N ARG A 202 -1.91 5.86 35.04
CA ARG A 202 -1.25 5.46 36.28
C ARG A 202 -0.02 4.63 35.96
N GLU A 203 -0.18 3.55 35.20
CA GLU A 203 0.93 2.69 34.80
C GLU A 203 1.97 3.42 33.93
N ALA A 204 1.52 4.34 33.06
CA ALA A 204 2.42 5.15 32.24
C ALA A 204 3.32 6.06 33.12
N ARG A 205 2.80 6.60 34.23
CA ARG A 205 3.61 7.35 35.22
C ARG A 205 4.63 6.44 35.89
N ASP A 206 4.19 5.29 36.41
CA ASP A 206 5.06 4.31 37.06
C ASP A 206 6.14 3.77 36.09
N SER A 207 5.85 3.70 34.81
CA SER A 207 6.78 3.31 33.76
C SER A 207 7.64 4.46 33.22
N GLY A 208 7.45 5.70 33.67
CA GLY A 208 8.24 6.89 33.27
C GLY A 208 7.96 7.39 31.83
N VAL A 209 6.81 7.04 31.26
CA VAL A 209 6.42 7.37 29.86
C VAL A 209 5.09 8.12 29.77
N TYR A 210 4.65 8.70 30.87
CA TYR A 210 3.39 9.43 30.99
C TYR A 210 3.31 10.58 29.99
N GLU A 211 4.33 11.43 29.93
CA GLU A 211 4.33 12.65 29.13
C GLU A 211 4.15 12.36 27.64
N LEU A 212 4.75 11.26 27.16
CA LEU A 212 4.62 10.82 25.76
C LEU A 212 3.20 10.43 25.42
N TYR A 213 2.56 9.59 26.23
CA TYR A 213 1.20 9.11 25.95
C TYR A 213 0.13 10.14 26.27
N TYR A 214 0.38 11.00 27.25
CA TYR A 214 -0.52 12.13 27.53
C TYR A 214 -0.59 13.07 26.30
N LEU A 215 0.57 13.48 25.79
CA LEU A 215 0.62 14.36 24.62
C LEU A 215 0.00 13.70 23.38
N ASP A 216 0.22 12.39 23.17
CA ASP A 216 -0.39 11.66 22.06
C ASP A 216 -1.91 11.64 22.14
N LEU A 217 -2.48 11.38 23.32
CA LEU A 217 -3.92 11.38 23.57
C LEU A 217 -4.52 12.79 23.51
N ALA A 218 -3.83 13.81 24.03
CA ALA A 218 -4.28 15.18 23.99
C ALA A 218 -4.30 15.79 22.56
N THR A 219 -3.36 15.35 21.70
CA THR A 219 -3.18 15.95 20.37
C THR A 219 -3.58 15.04 19.23
N GLY A 220 -3.73 13.74 19.47
CA GLY A 220 -4.05 12.74 18.45
C GLY A 220 -3.01 12.65 17.33
N LEU A 221 -1.74 12.91 17.60
CA LEU A 221 -0.66 12.88 16.60
C LEU A 221 -0.49 11.48 16.02
N ARG A 222 -0.03 11.40 14.77
CA ARG A 222 0.47 10.11 14.27
C ARG A 222 1.77 9.78 14.98
N ARG A 223 2.03 8.49 15.26
CA ARG A 223 3.25 8.04 15.93
C ARG A 223 4.54 8.71 15.42
N GLY A 224 4.69 8.81 14.11
CA GLY A 224 5.86 9.45 13.52
C GLY A 224 5.91 10.96 13.73
N GLU A 225 4.76 11.64 13.76
CA GLU A 225 4.64 13.06 14.05
C GLU A 225 5.04 13.34 15.52
N LEU A 226 4.50 12.58 16.47
CA LEU A 226 4.82 12.67 17.88
C LEU A 226 6.32 12.52 18.14
N LEU A 227 6.96 11.52 17.52
CA LEU A 227 8.40 11.27 17.67
C LEU A 227 9.27 12.26 16.91
N GLY A 228 8.68 13.01 15.98
CA GLY A 228 9.35 14.06 15.22
C GLY A 228 9.31 15.43 15.88
N LEU A 229 8.70 15.57 17.06
CA LEU A 229 8.61 16.84 17.75
C LEU A 229 9.97 17.28 18.29
N LYS A 230 10.30 18.54 18.02
CA LYS A 230 11.45 19.26 18.59
C LYS A 230 10.96 20.40 19.48
N TRP A 231 11.77 20.85 20.39
CA TRP A 231 11.40 21.98 21.25
C TRP A 231 11.14 23.26 20.48
N THR A 232 11.75 23.44 19.31
CA THR A 232 11.47 24.55 18.41
C THR A 232 10.04 24.54 17.80
N ASP A 233 9.32 23.42 17.92
CA ASP A 233 7.94 23.29 17.47
C ASP A 233 6.92 23.70 18.54
N VAL A 234 7.38 23.89 19.80
CA VAL A 234 6.54 24.20 20.95
C VAL A 234 6.66 25.69 21.30
N ASP A 235 5.61 26.43 21.16
CA ASP A 235 5.50 27.80 21.64
C ASP A 235 4.78 27.80 22.99
N PHE A 236 5.56 27.87 24.06
CA PHE A 236 5.04 27.86 25.44
C PHE A 236 4.31 29.16 25.81
N GLN A 237 4.66 30.28 25.14
CA GLN A 237 4.06 31.57 25.43
C GLN A 237 2.63 31.66 24.89
N HIS A 238 2.42 31.18 23.67
CA HIS A 238 1.12 31.22 23.01
C HIS A 238 0.35 29.90 23.13
N GLY A 239 0.92 28.86 23.76
CA GLY A 239 0.26 27.56 23.89
C GLY A 239 0.05 26.86 22.55
N ILE A 240 1.06 26.83 21.69
CA ILE A 240 0.95 26.36 20.31
C ILE A 240 1.96 25.23 20.02
N LEU A 241 1.48 24.19 19.35
CA LEU A 241 2.30 23.08 18.85
C LEU A 241 2.26 23.03 17.32
N LYS A 242 3.41 23.15 16.65
CA LYS A 242 3.55 23.07 15.19
C LYS A 242 3.98 21.67 14.75
N ILE A 243 3.24 21.05 13.84
CA ILE A 243 3.55 19.71 13.31
C ILE A 243 4.22 19.88 11.95
N GLN A 244 5.54 19.59 11.88
CA GLN A 244 6.36 19.92 10.71
C GLN A 244 7.07 18.70 10.09
N ARG A 245 7.28 17.64 10.83
CA ARG A 245 8.05 16.46 10.42
C ARG A 245 7.53 15.17 11.04
N ALA A 246 8.04 14.07 10.56
CA ALA A 246 7.75 12.76 11.15
C ALA A 246 9.00 11.89 11.19
N ILE A 247 9.11 11.04 12.21
CA ILE A 247 10.13 10.00 12.27
C ILE A 247 9.58 8.72 11.64
N SER A 248 10.39 8.12 10.79
CA SER A 248 10.11 6.83 10.17
C SER A 248 11.31 5.89 10.25
N ARG A 249 11.08 4.59 10.04
CA ARG A 249 12.16 3.61 9.94
C ARG A 249 12.36 3.23 8.48
N GLN A 250 13.55 3.51 7.94
CA GLN A 250 13.94 3.14 6.58
C GLN A 250 15.25 2.35 6.61
N ASN A 251 15.27 1.19 5.99
CA ASN A 251 16.46 0.31 5.95
C ASN A 251 17.10 0.07 7.33
N SER A 252 16.27 -0.20 8.35
CA SER A 252 16.66 -0.37 9.75
C SER A 252 17.19 0.88 10.46
N LYS A 253 17.30 2.02 9.80
CA LYS A 253 17.69 3.30 10.38
C LYS A 253 16.45 4.13 10.71
N VAL A 254 16.51 4.86 11.80
CA VAL A 254 15.53 5.89 12.17
C VAL A 254 15.88 7.15 11.39
N VAL A 255 14.93 7.69 10.66
CA VAL A 255 15.15 8.85 9.77
C VAL A 255 14.04 9.87 9.96
N GLU A 256 14.39 11.14 9.89
CA GLU A 256 13.44 12.24 9.75
C GLU A 256 12.89 12.25 8.32
N ALA A 257 11.60 12.43 8.18
CA ALA A 257 10.90 12.45 6.89
C ALA A 257 9.87 13.59 6.85
N PRO A 258 9.61 14.16 5.67
CA PRO A 258 8.53 15.12 5.49
C PRO A 258 7.16 14.45 5.77
N LEU A 259 6.19 15.27 6.14
CA LEU A 259 4.83 14.79 6.40
C LEU A 259 4.18 14.21 5.15
N LYS A 260 3.23 13.30 5.36
CA LYS A 260 2.65 12.50 4.28
C LYS A 260 1.77 13.31 3.31
N THR A 261 1.08 14.32 3.82
CA THR A 261 0.13 15.17 3.06
C THR A 261 0.29 16.62 3.47
N LYS A 262 -0.17 17.56 2.64
CA LYS A 262 -0.21 18.99 2.99
C LYS A 262 -1.01 19.22 4.29
N ASN A 263 -2.14 18.56 4.47
CA ASN A 263 -2.99 18.69 5.65
C ASN A 263 -2.36 18.11 6.94
N ALA A 264 -1.25 17.39 6.83
CA ALA A 264 -0.52 16.93 8.01
C ALA A 264 0.31 18.05 8.65
N TYR A 265 0.71 19.08 7.86
CA TYR A 265 1.29 20.31 8.37
C TYR A 265 0.17 21.13 8.99
N ARG A 266 0.18 21.23 10.30
CA ARG A 266 -0.85 21.92 11.07
C ARG A 266 -0.32 22.46 12.36
N THR A 267 -1.05 23.37 12.93
CA THR A 267 -0.80 23.96 14.23
C THR A 267 -1.93 23.56 15.17
N LEU A 268 -1.59 23.11 16.36
CA LEU A 268 -2.56 22.70 17.38
C LEU A 268 -2.44 23.62 18.58
N PRO A 269 -3.55 24.09 19.19
CA PRO A 269 -3.52 24.72 20.49
C PRO A 269 -3.23 23.66 21.56
N LEU A 270 -2.50 24.05 22.58
CA LEU A 270 -2.19 23.21 23.74
C LEU A 270 -3.02 23.70 24.94
N SER A 271 -3.63 22.78 25.66
CA SER A 271 -4.24 23.06 26.96
C SER A 271 -3.19 23.41 28.00
N ALA A 272 -3.59 24.06 29.09
CA ALA A 272 -2.69 24.35 30.22
C ALA A 272 -2.00 23.07 30.75
N ASP A 273 -2.75 21.99 30.92
CA ASP A 273 -2.22 20.70 31.36
C ASP A 273 -1.18 20.14 30.38
N ALA A 274 -1.41 20.27 29.06
CA ALA A 274 -0.46 19.81 28.04
C ALA A 274 0.84 20.64 28.07
N ILE A 275 0.73 21.93 28.36
CA ILE A 275 1.88 22.82 28.54
C ILE A 275 2.69 22.37 29.77
N ASP A 276 2.05 22.09 30.91
CA ASP A 276 2.71 21.67 32.13
C ASP A 276 3.37 20.29 31.96
N VAL A 277 2.71 19.36 31.27
CA VAL A 277 3.31 18.08 30.92
C VAL A 277 4.55 18.25 30.01
N LEU A 278 4.51 19.17 29.05
CA LEU A 278 5.66 19.46 28.20
C LEU A 278 6.79 20.15 28.96
N LYS A 279 6.51 21.05 29.93
CA LYS A 279 7.52 21.64 30.81
C LYS A 279 8.22 20.56 31.67
N ALA A 280 7.42 19.64 32.25
CA ALA A 280 7.94 18.51 32.99
C ALA A 280 8.86 17.63 32.13
N GLN A 281 8.43 17.34 30.92
CA GLN A 281 9.24 16.60 29.94
C GLN A 281 10.54 17.33 29.58
N LYS A 282 10.49 18.65 29.38
CA LYS A 282 11.68 19.45 29.09
C LYS A 282 12.71 19.42 30.18
N ASN A 283 12.27 19.50 31.43
CA ASN A 283 13.13 19.36 32.58
C ASN A 283 13.77 17.96 32.68
N LYS A 284 13.04 16.93 32.25
CA LYS A 284 13.49 15.53 32.27
C LYS A 284 14.55 15.24 31.20
N VAL A 285 14.44 15.84 30.00
CA VAL A 285 15.37 15.56 28.89
C VAL A 285 16.50 16.58 28.74
N GLY A 286 16.45 17.70 29.46
CA GLY A 286 17.51 18.70 29.47
C GLY A 286 17.72 19.42 28.16
N SER A 287 18.97 19.45 27.66
CA SER A 287 19.38 20.18 26.45
C SER A 287 19.11 19.45 25.13
N CYS A 288 18.54 18.24 25.15
CA CYS A 288 18.23 17.49 23.92
C CYS A 288 17.25 18.27 23.04
N GLU A 289 17.47 18.28 21.73
CA GLU A 289 16.57 18.98 20.79
C GLU A 289 15.18 18.32 20.64
N TRP A 290 15.11 17.00 20.86
CA TRP A 290 13.89 16.22 20.71
C TRP A 290 13.02 16.25 21.97
N VAL A 291 11.70 16.36 21.78
CA VAL A 291 10.75 16.28 22.90
C VAL A 291 10.75 14.87 23.52
N PHE A 292 10.84 13.85 22.68
CA PHE A 292 10.93 12.45 23.12
C PHE A 292 12.18 11.78 22.52
N PRO A 293 13.35 11.97 23.12
CA PRO A 293 14.60 11.42 22.63
C PRO A 293 14.72 9.92 22.89
N SER A 294 15.59 9.27 22.12
CA SER A 294 16.12 7.95 22.43
C SER A 294 17.17 8.05 23.56
N PRO A 295 17.59 6.93 24.17
CA PRO A 295 18.68 6.93 25.17
C PRO A 295 20.02 7.49 24.64
N THR A 296 20.18 7.59 23.31
CA THR A 296 21.36 8.16 22.64
C THR A 296 21.12 9.59 22.14
N GLU A 297 20.17 10.31 22.73
CA GLU A 297 19.79 11.70 22.41
C GLU A 297 19.34 11.96 20.96
N GLY A 298 19.21 10.91 20.17
CA GLY A 298 18.63 10.97 18.82
C GLY A 298 17.11 10.79 18.83
N PRO A 299 16.46 10.77 17.65
CA PRO A 299 15.03 10.51 17.57
C PRO A 299 14.69 9.09 18.02
N MET A 300 13.62 8.95 18.81
CA MET A 300 13.17 7.65 19.31
C MET A 300 12.65 6.76 18.17
N SER A 301 12.98 5.47 18.22
CA SER A 301 12.50 4.50 17.25
C SER A 301 10.98 4.28 17.37
N PRO A 302 10.22 4.30 16.26
CA PRO A 302 8.80 3.96 16.26
C PRO A 302 8.48 2.58 16.85
N ASP A 303 9.40 1.62 16.73
CA ASP A 303 9.20 0.28 17.28
C ASP A 303 9.35 0.27 18.81
N SER A 304 10.29 1.06 19.36
CA SER A 304 10.48 1.18 20.81
C SER A 304 9.22 1.71 21.49
N VAL A 305 8.59 2.74 20.93
CA VAL A 305 7.34 3.31 21.45
C VAL A 305 6.20 2.30 21.44
N LEU A 306 6.11 1.49 20.38
CA LEU A 306 5.11 0.43 20.32
C LEU A 306 5.34 -0.66 21.36
N HIS A 307 6.60 -1.03 21.61
CA HIS A 307 6.94 -1.98 22.67
C HIS A 307 6.65 -1.42 24.07
N MET A 308 6.91 -0.14 24.29
CA MET A 308 6.54 0.54 25.54
C MET A 308 5.04 0.56 25.75
N LEU A 309 4.23 0.93 24.73
CA LEU A 309 2.78 0.88 24.79
C LEU A 309 2.26 -0.50 25.20
N HIS A 310 2.76 -1.55 24.57
CA HIS A 310 2.31 -2.90 24.89
C HIS A 310 2.69 -3.35 26.30
N ARG A 311 3.83 -2.85 26.85
CA ARG A 311 4.22 -3.12 28.25
C ARG A 311 3.29 -2.42 29.23
N VAL A 312 3.00 -1.13 29.00
CA VAL A 312 2.08 -0.35 29.83
C VAL A 312 0.69 -1.00 29.84
N LEU A 313 0.12 -1.31 28.65
CA LEU A 313 -1.19 -1.97 28.55
C LEU A 313 -1.20 -3.31 29.30
N LYS A 314 -0.15 -4.12 29.15
CA LYS A 314 -0.06 -5.42 29.83
C LYS A 314 -0.03 -5.27 31.35
N ARG A 315 0.76 -4.32 31.90
CA ARG A 315 0.88 -4.08 33.33
C ARG A 315 -0.39 -3.48 33.93
N ALA A 316 -1.04 -2.61 33.17
CA ALA A 316 -2.34 -2.05 33.55
C ALA A 316 -3.52 -3.06 33.44
N GLY A 317 -3.29 -4.29 32.97
CA GLY A 317 -4.35 -5.27 32.75
C GLY A 317 -5.30 -4.93 31.59
N LEU A 318 -4.88 -4.06 30.66
CA LEU A 318 -5.70 -3.53 29.59
C LEU A 318 -5.58 -4.35 28.29
N PRO A 319 -6.61 -4.32 27.44
CA PRO A 319 -6.56 -4.99 26.16
C PRO A 319 -5.46 -4.42 25.26
N ARG A 320 -4.82 -5.28 24.46
CA ARG A 320 -3.80 -4.84 23.51
C ARG A 320 -4.45 -4.07 22.37
N ILE A 321 -4.04 -2.82 22.21
CA ILE A 321 -4.41 -1.93 21.11
C ILE A 321 -3.20 -1.59 20.23
N ARG A 322 -3.45 -1.05 19.06
CA ARG A 322 -2.41 -0.49 18.18
C ARG A 322 -2.07 0.93 18.64
N PHE A 323 -0.88 1.42 18.34
CA PHE A 323 -0.54 2.82 18.61
C PHE A 323 -1.53 3.81 17.99
N HIS A 324 -1.97 3.52 16.76
CA HIS A 324 -2.92 4.39 16.07
C HIS A 324 -4.33 4.42 16.71
N ASP A 325 -4.65 3.44 17.54
CA ASP A 325 -5.91 3.40 18.27
C ASP A 325 -5.97 4.46 19.40
N LEU A 326 -4.83 4.95 19.90
CA LEU A 326 -4.77 6.12 20.81
C LEU A 326 -5.29 7.39 20.13
N ARG A 327 -4.95 7.58 18.84
CA ARG A 327 -5.47 8.69 18.07
C ARG A 327 -6.98 8.55 17.81
N HIS A 328 -7.51 7.34 17.67
CA HIS A 328 -8.96 7.12 17.61
C HIS A 328 -9.61 7.41 18.96
N THR A 329 -8.95 7.08 20.07
CA THR A 329 -9.41 7.46 21.41
C THR A 329 -9.47 8.98 21.54
N CYS A 330 -8.45 9.73 21.10
CA CYS A 330 -8.47 11.20 21.06
C CYS A 330 -9.65 11.72 20.21
N ALA A 331 -9.87 11.16 19.02
CA ALA A 331 -11.00 11.55 18.17
C ALA A 331 -12.35 11.35 18.88
N SER A 332 -12.54 10.20 19.53
CA SER A 332 -13.77 9.89 20.29
C SER A 332 -13.96 10.83 21.47
N MET A 333 -12.88 11.18 22.17
CA MET A 333 -12.94 12.15 23.27
C MET A 333 -13.37 13.53 22.77
N LEU A 334 -12.76 14.05 21.70
CA LEU A 334 -13.13 15.34 21.12
C LEU A 334 -14.60 15.38 20.68
N LEU A 335 -15.08 14.29 20.06
CA LEU A 335 -16.50 14.19 19.68
C LEU A 335 -17.43 14.14 20.91
N SER A 336 -17.04 13.46 21.98
CA SER A 336 -17.83 13.39 23.23
C SER A 336 -17.87 14.73 23.97
N GLU A 337 -16.84 15.56 23.81
CA GLU A 337 -16.78 16.93 24.31
C GLU A 337 -17.57 17.94 23.45
N GLY A 338 -18.23 17.46 22.36
CA GLY A 338 -19.10 18.27 21.53
C GLY A 338 -18.42 18.97 20.34
N TYR A 339 -17.14 18.67 20.05
CA TYR A 339 -16.49 19.20 18.85
C TYR A 339 -17.13 18.63 17.58
N GLY A 340 -17.30 19.46 16.56
CA GLY A 340 -17.84 19.05 15.27
C GLY A 340 -16.92 18.09 14.52
N LEU A 341 -17.50 17.23 13.71
CA LEU A 341 -16.72 16.23 12.94
C LEU A 341 -15.64 16.89 12.04
N LYS A 342 -15.91 18.10 11.54
CA LYS A 342 -14.97 18.88 10.73
C LYS A 342 -13.80 19.40 11.57
N ASP A 343 -14.08 19.88 12.77
CA ASP A 343 -13.05 20.38 13.68
C ASP A 343 -12.11 19.25 14.11
N VAL A 344 -12.67 18.08 14.42
CA VAL A 344 -11.89 16.88 14.72
C VAL A 344 -11.06 16.40 13.51
N GLN A 345 -11.61 16.51 12.29
CA GLN A 345 -10.88 16.23 11.06
C GLN A 345 -9.66 17.15 10.91
N GLU A 346 -9.84 18.44 11.09
CA GLU A 346 -8.78 19.46 10.97
C GLU A 346 -7.74 19.27 12.07
N TRP A 347 -8.19 19.09 13.33
CA TRP A 347 -7.31 18.78 14.48
C TRP A 347 -6.38 17.60 14.21
N LEU A 348 -6.94 16.52 13.75
CA LEU A 348 -6.18 15.30 13.43
C LEU A 348 -5.40 15.41 12.12
N GLY A 349 -5.71 16.33 11.22
CA GLY A 349 -5.10 16.41 9.88
C GLY A 349 -5.48 15.21 9.00
N HIS A 350 -6.77 14.83 9.01
CA HIS A 350 -7.30 13.80 8.11
C HIS A 350 -7.58 14.42 6.73
N SER A 351 -7.13 13.75 5.67
CA SER A 351 -7.38 14.19 4.29
C SER A 351 -8.80 13.91 3.81
N ASP A 352 -9.54 13.04 4.50
CA ASP A 352 -10.92 12.66 4.19
C ASP A 352 -11.72 12.54 5.48
N ILE A 353 -12.92 13.16 5.50
CA ILE A 353 -13.84 13.15 6.63
C ILE A 353 -14.29 11.73 7.02
N LYS A 354 -14.35 10.82 6.04
CA LYS A 354 -14.64 9.39 6.27
C LYS A 354 -13.65 8.72 7.23
N MET A 355 -12.44 9.24 7.34
CA MET A 355 -11.43 8.73 8.29
C MET A 355 -11.73 9.14 9.73
N THR A 356 -12.55 10.17 9.94
CA THR A 356 -12.96 10.65 11.26
C THR A 356 -14.32 10.06 11.66
N ALA A 357 -15.17 9.77 10.67
CA ALA A 357 -16.53 9.24 10.88
C ALA A 357 -16.58 7.72 11.11
N ASN A 358 -15.49 6.99 10.81
CA ASN A 358 -15.36 5.56 11.09
C ASN A 358 -14.65 5.33 12.42
#